data_e571963df67b717cd74b825620c2630a
#
_entry.id   e571963df67b717cd74b825620c2630a
#
_cell.length_a   1.000
_cell.length_b   1.000
_cell.length_c   1.000
_cell.angle_alpha   90.00
_cell.angle_beta   90.00
_cell.angle_gamma   90.00
#
_symmetry.space_group_name_H-M   'P 1'
#
loop_
_entity.id
_entity.type
_entity.pdbx_description
1 polymer ?
#
loop_
_entity_poly.entity_id
_entity_poly.type
_entity_poly.pdbx_seq_one_letter_code
_entity_poly.pdbx_strand_id
1 'polypeptide(L)'
;MQCDITNNSQMNIDELSPLIDDLALHIQDKMGIESMPAITMQDDNDNADVLLGKTAQYDPQNKVITVFVTKRHPKDIMRSIAHEFIHHAQNERGDFDNLGAVGEGYAQSDEHLRNMEKEAYLKGNMCFRDWEDGYKRQMMESIHRQNSFIRRNDIMKKYKSEKNNELNKLLMEKFNFGGKKKQYDLEEDVDRIFAPNHYCAHHVVYEGEEAYTVDHNWDEELQEVTEYDIRFRDGTVKRN
;
A
#
# COMPACT_ATOMS: atom_id res chain seq x y z
N MET A 1 4.00 18.57 -14.98
CA MET A 1 2.82 18.10 -15.74
C MET A 1 1.90 17.48 -14.71
N GLN A 2 0.61 17.73 -14.70
CA GLN A 2 -0.35 17.25 -13.70
C GLN A 2 -1.11 16.08 -14.33
N CYS A 3 -1.46 15.07 -13.51
CA CYS A 3 -2.31 13.98 -14.01
C CYS A 3 -3.73 14.48 -14.25
N ASP A 4 -4.36 13.95 -15.30
CA ASP A 4 -5.80 14.14 -15.51
C ASP A 4 -6.55 13.14 -14.63
N ILE A 5 -7.10 13.61 -13.49
CA ILE A 5 -7.78 12.77 -12.51
C ILE A 5 -9.28 13.05 -12.58
N THR A 6 -10.04 12.06 -13.02
CA THR A 6 -11.51 12.09 -13.02
C THR A 6 -12.05 11.28 -11.85
N ASN A 7 -12.84 11.91 -10.99
CA ASN A 7 -13.49 11.22 -9.87
C ASN A 7 -14.96 10.89 -10.20
N ASN A 8 -15.21 9.63 -10.45
CA ASN A 8 -16.56 9.06 -10.64
C ASN A 8 -17.04 8.28 -9.41
N SER A 9 -16.37 8.44 -8.27
CA SER A 9 -16.71 7.80 -7.01
C SER A 9 -17.33 8.78 -6.01
N GLN A 10 -17.88 8.26 -4.92
CA GLN A 10 -18.36 9.08 -3.80
C GLN A 10 -17.23 9.49 -2.83
N MET A 11 -16.00 9.00 -3.03
CA MET A 11 -14.86 9.34 -2.19
C MET A 11 -14.45 10.79 -2.42
N ASN A 12 -14.24 11.56 -1.34
CA ASN A 12 -13.59 12.86 -1.46
C ASN A 12 -12.10 12.65 -1.71
N ILE A 13 -11.60 13.15 -2.85
CA ILE A 13 -10.20 12.99 -3.28
C ILE A 13 -9.39 14.28 -3.18
N ASP A 14 -9.94 15.37 -2.63
CA ASP A 14 -9.27 16.70 -2.60
C ASP A 14 -7.88 16.64 -1.97
N GLU A 15 -7.71 15.81 -0.93
CA GLU A 15 -6.43 15.62 -0.25
C GLU A 15 -5.57 14.52 -0.88
N LEU A 16 -6.19 13.56 -1.55
CA LEU A 16 -5.50 12.45 -2.18
C LEU A 16 -4.93 12.84 -3.56
N SER A 17 -5.65 13.68 -4.30
CA SER A 17 -5.25 14.12 -5.64
C SER A 17 -3.85 14.73 -5.71
N PRO A 18 -3.45 15.67 -4.82
CA PRO A 18 -2.09 16.20 -4.81
C PRO A 18 -1.02 15.14 -4.51
N LEU A 19 -1.36 14.13 -3.69
CA LEU A 19 -0.45 13.03 -3.37
C LEU A 19 -0.28 12.09 -4.56
N ILE A 20 -1.36 11.86 -5.33
CA ILE A 20 -1.31 11.08 -6.56
C ILE A 20 -0.45 11.79 -7.61
N ASP A 21 -0.61 13.09 -7.77
CA ASP A 21 0.21 13.89 -8.68
C ASP A 21 1.69 13.81 -8.33
N ASP A 22 2.04 13.95 -7.06
CA ASP A 22 3.42 13.87 -6.58
C ASP A 22 4.01 12.46 -6.77
N LEU A 23 3.24 11.41 -6.46
CA LEU A 23 3.62 10.02 -6.74
C LEU A 23 3.82 9.77 -8.23
N ALA A 24 2.91 10.27 -9.07
CA ALA A 24 2.98 10.09 -10.52
C ALA A 24 4.23 10.74 -11.11
N LEU A 25 4.58 11.95 -10.67
CA LEU A 25 5.81 12.63 -11.06
C LEU A 25 7.05 11.83 -10.61
N HIS A 26 7.04 11.28 -9.40
CA HIS A 26 8.13 10.43 -8.92
C HIS A 26 8.29 9.17 -9.77
N ILE A 27 7.19 8.50 -10.14
CA ILE A 27 7.24 7.31 -10.99
C ILE A 27 7.68 7.68 -12.41
N GLN A 28 7.19 8.80 -12.95
CA GLN A 28 7.59 9.31 -14.25
C GLN A 28 9.11 9.49 -14.35
N ASP A 29 9.71 10.15 -13.35
CA ASP A 29 11.16 10.36 -13.30
C ASP A 29 11.93 9.04 -13.19
N LYS A 30 11.48 8.13 -12.33
CA LYS A 30 12.11 6.83 -12.10
C LYS A 30 12.03 5.87 -13.27
N MET A 31 10.91 5.89 -13.99
CA MET A 31 10.62 4.94 -15.07
C MET A 31 10.87 5.52 -16.45
N GLY A 32 11.11 6.83 -16.58
CA GLY A 32 11.32 7.51 -17.84
C GLY A 32 10.05 7.58 -18.70
N ILE A 33 8.89 7.76 -18.08
CA ILE A 33 7.59 7.84 -18.75
C ILE A 33 7.50 9.16 -19.54
N GLU A 34 7.16 9.08 -20.81
CA GLU A 34 7.08 10.27 -21.68
C GLU A 34 5.74 11.00 -21.56
N SER A 35 4.63 10.26 -21.44
CA SER A 35 3.28 10.80 -21.32
C SER A 35 2.60 10.33 -20.04
N MET A 36 1.84 11.19 -19.37
CA MET A 36 1.05 10.78 -18.20
C MET A 36 -0.23 10.07 -18.63
N PRO A 37 -0.59 8.94 -18.01
CA PRO A 37 -1.91 8.33 -18.20
C PRO A 37 -2.99 9.18 -17.51
N ALA A 38 -4.23 9.11 -18.01
CA ALA A 38 -5.38 9.61 -17.27
C ALA A 38 -5.75 8.62 -16.15
N ILE A 39 -6.26 9.14 -15.05
CA ILE A 39 -6.67 8.34 -13.89
C ILE A 39 -8.17 8.53 -13.66
N THR A 40 -8.92 7.44 -13.56
CA THR A 40 -10.35 7.47 -13.23
C THR A 40 -10.59 6.73 -11.92
N MET A 41 -11.13 7.43 -10.93
CA MET A 41 -11.58 6.85 -9.67
C MET A 41 -13.03 6.38 -9.80
N GLN A 42 -13.33 5.16 -9.38
CA GLN A 42 -14.64 4.54 -9.56
C GLN A 42 -15.05 3.75 -8.32
N ASP A 43 -16.35 3.81 -8.00
CA ASP A 43 -16.96 2.92 -7.03
C ASP A 43 -17.34 1.59 -7.69
N ASP A 44 -17.07 0.48 -6.98
CA ASP A 44 -17.50 -0.86 -7.38
C ASP A 44 -17.78 -1.68 -6.10
N ASN A 45 -19.04 -1.71 -5.69
CA ASN A 45 -19.46 -2.41 -4.48
C ASN A 45 -19.38 -3.94 -4.64
N ASP A 46 -19.73 -4.46 -5.80
CA ASP A 46 -19.73 -5.90 -6.07
C ASP A 46 -18.29 -6.43 -6.03
N ASN A 47 -17.36 -5.72 -6.65
CA ASN A 47 -15.95 -6.05 -6.65
C ASN A 47 -15.32 -5.90 -5.24
N ALA A 48 -15.78 -4.94 -4.43
CA ALA A 48 -15.25 -4.71 -3.08
C ALA A 48 -15.58 -5.84 -2.09
N ASP A 49 -16.59 -6.64 -2.36
CA ASP A 49 -17.02 -7.77 -1.52
C ASP A 49 -16.35 -9.10 -1.96
N VAL A 50 -15.58 -9.10 -3.05
CA VAL A 50 -14.82 -10.27 -3.53
C VAL A 50 -13.44 -10.29 -2.89
N LEU A 51 -13.03 -11.44 -2.32
CA LEU A 51 -11.75 -11.61 -1.60
C LEU A 51 -10.52 -11.22 -2.44
N LEU A 52 -10.56 -11.47 -3.75
CA LEU A 52 -9.51 -11.13 -4.72
C LEU A 52 -10.05 -10.17 -5.80
N GLY A 53 -10.90 -9.23 -5.40
CA GLY A 53 -11.45 -8.23 -6.31
C GLY A 53 -10.35 -7.35 -6.93
N LYS A 54 -10.60 -6.88 -8.14
CA LYS A 54 -9.69 -5.98 -8.85
C LYS A 54 -9.50 -4.70 -8.05
N THR A 55 -8.26 -4.25 -7.94
CA THR A 55 -7.91 -3.03 -7.21
C THR A 55 -7.76 -1.83 -8.14
N ALA A 56 -7.25 -2.08 -9.32
CA ALA A 56 -7.14 -1.14 -10.42
C ALA A 56 -6.99 -1.93 -11.72
N GLN A 57 -6.99 -1.23 -12.84
CA GLN A 57 -6.69 -1.78 -14.16
C GLN A 57 -6.16 -0.68 -15.07
N TYR A 58 -5.22 -1.05 -15.93
CA TYR A 58 -4.69 -0.18 -16.97
C TYR A 58 -5.29 -0.56 -18.34
N ASP A 59 -5.75 0.45 -19.08
CA ASP A 59 -6.16 0.31 -20.50
C ASP A 59 -5.02 0.81 -21.39
N PRO A 60 -4.31 -0.08 -22.10
CA PRO A 60 -3.17 0.31 -22.91
C PRO A 60 -3.58 1.08 -24.18
N GLN A 61 -4.82 0.91 -24.67
CA GLN A 61 -5.29 1.59 -25.89
C GLN A 61 -5.61 3.05 -25.61
N ASN A 62 -6.32 3.31 -24.51
CA ASN A 62 -6.75 4.66 -24.14
C ASN A 62 -5.75 5.34 -23.18
N LYS A 63 -4.74 4.63 -22.69
CA LYS A 63 -3.79 5.08 -21.68
C LYS A 63 -4.49 5.60 -20.42
N VAL A 64 -5.45 4.84 -19.92
CA VAL A 64 -6.26 5.19 -18.75
C VAL A 64 -6.04 4.16 -17.64
N ILE A 65 -5.81 4.64 -16.44
CA ILE A 65 -5.80 3.85 -15.20
C ILE A 65 -7.15 4.01 -14.54
N THR A 66 -7.90 2.92 -14.38
CA THR A 66 -9.15 2.90 -13.60
C THR A 66 -8.84 2.31 -12.22
N VAL A 67 -9.21 3.03 -11.16
CA VAL A 67 -8.96 2.64 -9.77
C VAL A 67 -10.27 2.46 -9.03
N PHE A 68 -10.47 1.29 -8.43
CA PHE A 68 -11.65 0.99 -7.63
C PHE A 68 -11.39 1.39 -6.17
N VAL A 69 -12.20 2.33 -5.64
CA VAL A 69 -11.91 2.97 -4.35
C VAL A 69 -12.82 2.53 -3.20
N THR A 70 -13.89 1.78 -3.49
CA THR A 70 -14.88 1.36 -2.49
C THR A 70 -14.25 0.54 -1.37
N LYS A 71 -14.47 0.94 -0.11
CA LYS A 71 -13.97 0.28 1.11
C LYS A 71 -12.45 0.13 1.17
N ARG A 72 -11.67 0.95 0.45
CA ARG A 72 -10.21 0.82 0.38
C ARG A 72 -9.48 1.93 1.11
N HIS A 73 -8.36 1.57 1.71
CA HIS A 73 -7.47 2.51 2.36
C HIS A 73 -6.71 3.34 1.31
N PRO A 74 -6.49 4.66 1.52
CA PRO A 74 -5.75 5.51 0.57
C PRO A 74 -4.39 4.98 0.15
N LYS A 75 -3.63 4.36 1.06
CA LYS A 75 -2.34 3.75 0.72
C LYS A 75 -2.47 2.59 -0.28
N ASP A 76 -3.54 1.80 -0.17
CA ASP A 76 -3.76 0.68 -1.09
C ASP A 76 -4.21 1.19 -2.46
N ILE A 77 -4.99 2.29 -2.48
CA ILE A 77 -5.33 3.01 -3.71
C ILE A 77 -4.05 3.49 -4.41
N MET A 78 -3.16 4.15 -3.68
CA MET A 78 -1.91 4.67 -4.23
C MET A 78 -0.95 3.57 -4.69
N ARG A 79 -0.87 2.43 -3.97
CA ARG A 79 -0.08 1.27 -4.40
C ARG A 79 -0.62 0.67 -5.69
N SER A 80 -1.95 0.60 -5.81
CA SER A 80 -2.59 0.13 -7.05
C SER A 80 -2.29 1.08 -8.21
N ILE A 81 -2.39 2.39 -7.99
CA ILE A 81 -1.99 3.39 -8.99
C ILE A 81 -0.53 3.19 -9.40
N ALA A 82 0.39 3.03 -8.44
CA ALA A 82 1.80 2.81 -8.75
C ALA A 82 2.03 1.53 -9.57
N HIS A 83 1.29 0.46 -9.31
CA HIS A 83 1.33 -0.78 -10.10
C HIS A 83 0.90 -0.52 -11.55
N GLU A 84 -0.24 0.15 -11.75
CA GLU A 84 -0.76 0.43 -13.10
C GLU A 84 0.12 1.42 -13.88
N PHE A 85 0.82 2.32 -13.20
CA PHE A 85 1.84 3.17 -13.85
C PHE A 85 2.99 2.37 -14.45
N ILE A 86 3.37 1.24 -13.84
CA ILE A 86 4.40 0.37 -14.43
C ILE A 86 3.86 -0.28 -15.71
N HIS A 87 2.58 -0.70 -15.73
CA HIS A 87 1.95 -1.17 -16.96
C HIS A 87 1.91 -0.09 -18.04
N HIS A 88 1.67 1.16 -17.65
CA HIS A 88 1.78 2.27 -18.59
C HIS A 88 3.21 2.43 -19.17
N ALA A 89 4.23 2.36 -18.31
CA ALA A 89 5.63 2.38 -18.76
C ALA A 89 5.97 1.18 -19.68
N GLN A 90 5.44 -0.01 -19.38
CA GLN A 90 5.55 -1.19 -20.24
C GLN A 90 4.90 -0.96 -21.60
N ASN A 91 3.73 -0.32 -21.62
CA ASN A 91 3.04 0.05 -22.87
C ASN A 91 3.86 1.03 -23.71
N GLU A 92 4.47 2.06 -23.10
CA GLU A 92 5.33 3.01 -23.81
C GLU A 92 6.61 2.36 -24.36
N ARG A 93 7.10 1.29 -23.73
CA ARG A 93 8.22 0.47 -24.24
C ARG A 93 7.81 -0.48 -25.38
N GLY A 94 6.51 -0.64 -25.66
CA GLY A 94 5.98 -1.55 -26.66
C GLY A 94 5.82 -2.99 -26.19
N ASP A 95 5.87 -3.25 -24.86
CA ASP A 95 5.73 -4.60 -24.31
C ASP A 95 4.32 -5.19 -24.52
N PHE A 96 3.33 -4.34 -24.80
CA PHE A 96 1.96 -4.73 -25.19
C PHE A 96 1.78 -4.93 -26.70
N ASP A 97 2.79 -4.63 -27.52
CA ASP A 97 2.72 -4.84 -28.96
C ASP A 97 2.62 -6.36 -29.25
N ASN A 98 1.68 -6.75 -30.08
CA ASN A 98 1.42 -8.14 -30.45
C ASN A 98 0.78 -9.05 -29.37
N LEU A 99 0.30 -8.50 -28.25
CA LEU A 99 -0.54 -9.27 -27.34
C LEU A 99 -1.93 -9.45 -27.97
N GLY A 100 -2.37 -10.71 -28.09
CA GLY A 100 -3.75 -11.05 -28.46
C GLY A 100 -4.74 -10.60 -27.38
N ALA A 101 -6.05 -10.84 -27.59
CA ALA A 101 -7.06 -10.56 -26.58
C ALA A 101 -6.72 -11.29 -25.27
N VAL A 102 -6.50 -10.53 -24.22
CA VAL A 102 -6.07 -11.01 -22.89
C VAL A 102 -7.32 -11.25 -22.03
N GLY A 103 -7.57 -12.49 -21.63
CA GLY A 103 -8.69 -12.85 -20.73
C GLY A 103 -8.26 -12.95 -19.26
N GLU A 104 -9.21 -13.21 -18.36
CA GLU A 104 -8.91 -13.44 -16.94
C GLU A 104 -7.91 -14.61 -16.76
N GLY A 105 -6.93 -14.44 -15.87
CA GLY A 105 -5.88 -15.45 -15.59
C GLY A 105 -4.75 -15.51 -16.61
N TYR A 106 -4.63 -14.54 -17.50
CA TYR A 106 -3.63 -14.48 -18.57
C TYR A 106 -2.17 -14.60 -18.06
N ALA A 107 -1.84 -14.01 -16.94
CA ALA A 107 -0.50 -14.08 -16.36
C ALA A 107 -0.09 -15.49 -15.90
N GLN A 108 -1.04 -16.41 -15.80
CA GLN A 108 -0.74 -17.82 -15.46
C GLN A 108 -0.38 -18.66 -16.68
N SER A 109 -0.89 -18.29 -17.86
CA SER A 109 -0.73 -19.05 -19.10
C SER A 109 0.42 -18.55 -19.98
N ASP A 110 0.82 -17.29 -19.87
CA ASP A 110 1.83 -16.63 -20.70
C ASP A 110 3.02 -16.16 -19.85
N GLU A 111 4.23 -16.60 -20.21
CA GLU A 111 5.45 -16.25 -19.46
C GLU A 111 5.81 -14.76 -19.60
N HIS A 112 5.58 -14.17 -20.78
CA HIS A 112 5.83 -12.75 -21.01
C HIS A 112 4.93 -11.89 -20.12
N LEU A 113 3.62 -12.17 -20.12
CA LEU A 113 2.65 -11.46 -19.27
C LEU A 113 2.93 -11.67 -17.79
N ARG A 114 3.36 -12.87 -17.39
CA ARG A 114 3.78 -13.14 -16.01
C ARG A 114 4.99 -12.30 -15.61
N ASN A 115 5.95 -12.10 -16.50
CA ASN A 115 7.12 -11.27 -16.23
C ASN A 115 6.74 -9.78 -16.16
N MET A 116 5.80 -9.32 -16.99
CA MET A 116 5.24 -7.98 -16.90
C MET A 116 4.57 -7.72 -15.54
N GLU A 117 3.73 -8.65 -15.09
CA GLU A 117 3.10 -8.57 -13.77
C GLU A 117 4.11 -8.56 -12.61
N LYS A 118 5.13 -9.42 -12.67
CA LYS A 118 6.21 -9.43 -11.68
C LYS A 118 6.95 -8.08 -11.65
N GLU A 119 7.24 -7.52 -12.81
CA GLU A 119 7.88 -6.21 -12.91
C GLU A 119 6.98 -5.12 -12.34
N ALA A 120 5.68 -5.11 -12.70
CA ALA A 120 4.71 -4.14 -12.21
C ALA A 120 4.58 -4.21 -10.68
N TYR A 121 4.47 -5.41 -10.13
CA TYR A 121 4.42 -5.62 -8.70
C TYR A 121 5.69 -5.16 -7.98
N LEU A 122 6.86 -5.56 -8.47
CA LEU A 122 8.14 -5.20 -7.85
C LEU A 122 8.40 -3.69 -7.95
N LYS A 123 8.41 -3.15 -9.17
CA LYS A 123 8.77 -1.75 -9.41
C LYS A 123 7.71 -0.79 -8.86
N GLY A 124 6.42 -1.11 -8.99
CA GLY A 124 5.33 -0.32 -8.43
C GLY A 124 5.43 -0.18 -6.92
N ASN A 125 5.66 -1.29 -6.19
CA ASN A 125 5.86 -1.25 -4.75
C ASN A 125 7.13 -0.48 -4.36
N MET A 126 8.23 -0.65 -5.10
CA MET A 126 9.46 0.08 -4.82
C MET A 126 9.31 1.58 -5.06
N CYS A 127 8.72 1.99 -6.18
CA CYS A 127 8.45 3.40 -6.47
C CYS A 127 7.56 4.04 -5.41
N PHE A 128 6.49 3.34 -5.01
CA PHE A 128 5.61 3.82 -3.95
C PHE A 128 6.35 3.98 -2.61
N ARG A 129 7.17 3.00 -2.22
CA ARG A 129 7.95 3.03 -0.99
C ARG A 129 8.98 4.15 -0.99
N ASP A 130 9.75 4.29 -2.06
CA ASP A 130 10.76 5.34 -2.21
C ASP A 130 10.11 6.73 -2.13
N TRP A 131 8.97 6.90 -2.78
CA TRP A 131 8.17 8.12 -2.72
C TRP A 131 7.65 8.38 -1.30
N GLU A 132 7.04 7.40 -0.64
CA GLU A 132 6.52 7.54 0.74
C GLU A 132 7.61 7.92 1.73
N ASP A 133 8.78 7.30 1.63
CA ASP A 133 9.94 7.60 2.49
C ASP A 133 10.50 9.00 2.21
N GLY A 134 10.49 9.43 0.96
CA GLY A 134 10.84 10.81 0.55
C GLY A 134 9.86 11.83 1.10
N TYR A 135 8.57 11.59 0.94
CA TYR A 135 7.50 12.44 1.41
C TYR A 135 7.53 12.60 2.95
N LYS A 136 7.68 11.48 3.69
CA LYS A 136 7.83 11.51 5.15
C LYS A 136 9.05 12.33 5.60
N ARG A 137 10.16 12.22 4.89
CA ARG A 137 11.38 12.99 5.15
C ARG A 137 11.15 14.49 4.98
N GLN A 138 10.54 14.91 3.88
CA GLN A 138 10.20 16.31 3.60
C GLN A 138 9.24 16.87 4.65
N MET A 139 8.22 16.12 5.04
CA MET A 139 7.32 16.50 6.13
C MET A 139 8.09 16.71 7.44
N MET A 140 8.99 15.79 7.82
CA MET A 140 9.80 15.93 9.02
C MET A 140 10.72 17.15 8.98
N GLU A 141 11.35 17.42 7.84
CA GLU A 141 12.17 18.62 7.65
C GLU A 141 11.36 19.92 7.75
N SER A 142 10.18 19.95 7.14
CA SER A 142 9.30 21.13 7.23
C SER A 142 8.88 21.44 8.65
N ILE A 143 8.57 20.42 9.45
CA ILE A 143 8.21 20.55 10.85
C ILE A 143 9.44 20.95 11.70
N HIS A 144 10.63 20.40 11.38
CA HIS A 144 11.87 20.82 12.05
C HIS A 144 12.15 22.31 11.82
N ARG A 145 11.93 22.84 10.62
CA ARG A 145 12.08 24.27 10.32
C ARG A 145 11.09 25.13 11.09
N GLN A 146 9.85 24.68 11.24
CA GLN A 146 8.84 25.41 12.04
C GLN A 146 9.11 25.33 13.55
N ASN A 147 9.68 24.22 14.05
CA ASN A 147 9.94 24.02 15.48
C ASN A 147 11.37 24.38 15.91
N SER A 148 12.20 24.96 15.04
CA SER A 148 13.57 25.34 15.38
C SER A 148 13.68 26.39 16.49
N PHE A 149 12.57 26.97 16.94
CA PHE A 149 12.47 27.90 18.06
C PHE A 149 12.17 27.24 19.43
N ILE A 150 11.86 25.93 19.48
CA ILE A 150 11.47 25.25 20.72
C ILE A 150 12.41 24.07 20.99
N ARG A 151 13.26 24.25 22.00
CA ARG A 151 14.21 23.36 22.72
C ARG A 151 14.52 21.97 22.17
N ARG A 152 15.82 21.78 21.98
CA ARG A 152 16.53 20.73 21.19
C ARG A 152 16.63 19.30 21.74
N ASN A 153 16.33 18.98 22.99
CA ASN A 153 16.87 17.71 23.56
C ASN A 153 15.86 16.66 24.08
N ASP A 154 14.60 16.97 24.35
CA ASP A 154 13.68 15.98 24.94
C ASP A 154 12.64 15.39 23.96
N ILE A 155 12.61 15.90 22.75
CA ILE A 155 11.53 15.63 21.78
C ILE A 155 11.83 14.40 20.91
N MET A 156 13.08 14.02 20.73
CA MET A 156 13.47 13.04 19.69
C MET A 156 13.04 11.59 19.95
N LYS A 157 12.97 11.12 21.19
CA LYS A 157 12.56 9.73 21.50
C LYS A 157 11.03 9.54 21.50
N LYS A 158 10.31 10.54 21.97
CA LYS A 158 8.83 10.55 21.99
C LYS A 158 8.22 10.78 20.62
N TYR A 159 8.94 11.45 19.74
CA TYR A 159 8.48 11.98 18.47
C TYR A 159 8.30 10.91 17.35
N LYS A 160 9.06 9.81 17.38
CA LYS A 160 9.03 8.79 16.32
C LYS A 160 7.77 7.92 16.37
N SER A 161 7.26 7.63 17.58
CA SER A 161 6.01 6.88 17.74
C SER A 161 4.76 7.76 17.62
N GLU A 162 4.79 8.98 18.20
CA GLU A 162 3.65 9.89 18.18
C GLU A 162 3.27 10.37 16.76
N LYS A 163 4.25 10.54 15.86
CA LYS A 163 3.97 11.01 14.49
C LYS A 163 3.46 9.95 13.54
N ASN A 164 3.93 8.71 13.64
CA ASN A 164 3.29 7.63 12.91
C ASN A 164 1.81 7.49 13.33
N ASN A 165 1.54 7.71 14.61
CA ASN A 165 0.18 7.67 15.15
C ASN A 165 -0.64 8.89 14.73
N GLU A 166 -0.06 10.08 14.68
CA GLU A 166 -0.74 11.31 14.29
C GLU A 166 -1.02 11.36 12.78
N LEU A 167 -0.08 10.94 11.93
CA LEU A 167 -0.31 10.80 10.49
C LEU A 167 -1.38 9.75 10.20
N ASN A 168 -1.31 8.59 10.85
CA ASN A 168 -2.34 7.56 10.72
C ASN A 168 -3.70 8.07 11.26
N LYS A 169 -3.72 8.81 12.37
CA LYS A 169 -4.93 9.41 12.93
C LYS A 169 -5.52 10.47 12.00
N LEU A 170 -4.71 11.38 11.47
CA LEU A 170 -5.14 12.38 10.49
C LEU A 170 -5.67 11.75 9.20
N LEU A 171 -4.99 10.72 8.69
CA LEU A 171 -5.47 9.96 7.53
C LEU A 171 -6.80 9.25 7.83
N MET A 172 -6.96 8.69 9.03
CA MET A 172 -8.21 8.03 9.44
C MET A 172 -9.34 9.02 9.71
N GLU A 173 -9.06 10.18 10.33
CA GLU A 173 -10.05 11.21 10.63
C GLU A 173 -10.50 11.97 9.38
N LYS A 174 -9.59 12.32 8.49
CA LYS A 174 -9.87 13.09 7.27
C LYS A 174 -10.60 12.30 6.20
N PHE A 175 -10.30 11.00 6.10
CA PHE A 175 -10.94 10.11 5.12
C PHE A 175 -12.17 9.38 5.67
N ASN A 176 -12.63 9.74 6.88
CA ASN A 176 -13.87 9.26 7.51
C ASN A 176 -14.08 7.74 7.47
N PHE A 177 -13.01 6.96 7.66
CA PHE A 177 -13.12 5.51 7.84
C PHE A 177 -13.71 5.16 9.22
N GLY A 178 -14.88 5.74 9.53
CA GLY A 178 -15.61 5.57 10.79
C GLY A 178 -16.47 4.31 10.82
N GLY A 179 -15.89 3.16 10.60
CA GLY A 179 -16.44 1.91 11.11
C GLY A 179 -16.17 1.84 12.62
N LYS A 180 -17.19 1.48 13.41
CA LYS A 180 -17.16 1.37 14.88
C LYS A 180 -15.78 0.94 15.38
N LYS A 181 -15.13 1.80 16.20
CA LYS A 181 -13.87 1.52 16.89
C LYS A 181 -13.96 0.18 17.59
N LYS A 182 -13.33 -0.86 17.07
CA LYS A 182 -12.73 -1.88 17.90
C LYS A 182 -11.45 -1.24 18.42
N GLN A 183 -11.39 -1.03 19.72
CA GLN A 183 -10.21 -0.51 20.39
C GLN A 183 -9.15 -1.60 20.31
N TYR A 184 -8.26 -1.49 19.33
CA TYR A 184 -7.03 -2.26 19.29
C TYR A 184 -5.98 -1.41 19.99
N ASP A 185 -5.30 -1.97 20.98
CA ASP A 185 -4.12 -1.37 21.55
C ASP A 185 -3.03 -1.35 20.49
N LEU A 186 -2.89 -0.18 19.82
CA LEU A 186 -2.03 0.02 18.65
C LEU A 186 -0.54 0.18 18.98
N GLU A 187 -0.16 0.11 20.25
CA GLU A 187 1.22 0.35 20.66
C GLU A 187 2.17 -0.84 20.42
N GLU A 188 1.65 -2.07 20.29
CA GLU A 188 2.49 -3.26 20.07
C GLU A 188 2.51 -3.78 18.61
N ASP A 189 1.54 -3.40 17.75
CA ASP A 189 1.38 -4.03 16.43
C ASP A 189 2.04 -3.30 15.26
N VAL A 190 2.47 -2.05 15.42
CA VAL A 190 2.97 -1.23 14.28
C VAL A 190 4.33 -1.71 13.77
N ASP A 191 5.18 -2.22 14.63
CA ASP A 191 6.50 -2.73 14.24
C ASP A 191 6.42 -4.12 13.55
N ARG A 192 5.32 -4.86 13.75
CA ARG A 192 5.12 -6.21 13.19
C ARG A 192 4.47 -6.24 11.82
N ILE A 193 3.67 -5.21 11.47
CA ILE A 193 3.02 -5.10 10.14
C ILE A 193 4.06 -4.87 9.01
N PHE A 194 5.26 -4.47 9.35
CA PHE A 194 6.34 -4.14 8.41
C PHE A 194 7.60 -5.01 8.59
N ALA A 195 7.47 -6.25 9.03
CA ALA A 195 8.55 -7.21 8.86
C ALA A 195 8.84 -7.36 7.36
N PRO A 196 10.04 -6.98 6.88
CA PRO A 196 10.26 -6.70 5.46
C PRO A 196 10.22 -7.94 4.56
N ASN A 197 10.19 -9.15 5.11
CA ASN A 197 10.53 -10.34 4.33
C ASN A 197 9.51 -11.47 4.35
N HIS A 198 8.48 -11.46 5.20
CA HIS A 198 7.53 -12.58 5.29
C HIS A 198 6.19 -12.19 5.91
N TYR A 199 5.16 -12.98 5.62
CA TYR A 199 3.83 -12.85 6.19
C TYR A 199 3.73 -13.67 7.47
N CYS A 200 3.39 -13.03 8.59
CA CYS A 200 3.14 -13.69 9.87
C CYS A 200 1.64 -13.79 10.14
N ALA A 201 1.17 -14.96 10.53
CA ALA A 201 -0.21 -15.12 10.96
C ALA A 201 -0.41 -14.39 12.30
N HIS A 202 -1.35 -13.43 12.36
CA HIS A 202 -1.68 -12.71 13.60
C HIS A 202 -2.62 -13.48 14.52
N HIS A 203 -3.38 -14.41 13.96
CA HIS A 203 -4.40 -15.19 14.62
C HIS A 203 -4.20 -16.66 14.34
N VAL A 204 -4.16 -17.48 15.36
CA VAL A 204 -4.04 -18.93 15.25
C VAL A 204 -5.09 -19.62 16.12
N VAL A 205 -5.48 -20.82 15.74
CA VAL A 205 -6.30 -21.70 16.58
C VAL A 205 -5.40 -22.81 17.09
N TYR A 206 -5.19 -22.86 18.39
CA TYR A 206 -4.38 -23.87 19.05
C TYR A 206 -5.26 -24.70 20.00
N GLU A 207 -5.30 -26.01 19.78
CA GLU A 207 -6.15 -26.96 20.55
C GLU A 207 -7.64 -26.57 20.62
N GLY A 208 -8.15 -25.84 19.60
CA GLY A 208 -9.53 -25.39 19.52
C GLY A 208 -9.80 -24.02 20.16
N GLU A 209 -8.80 -23.36 20.73
CA GLU A 209 -8.89 -22.02 21.29
C GLU A 209 -8.21 -20.99 20.39
N GLU A 210 -8.82 -19.80 20.30
CA GLU A 210 -8.24 -18.68 19.57
C GLU A 210 -7.10 -18.06 20.39
N ALA A 211 -5.97 -17.85 19.73
CA ALA A 211 -4.81 -17.20 20.32
C ALA A 211 -4.18 -16.18 19.34
N TYR A 212 -3.40 -15.26 19.89
CA TYR A 212 -2.67 -14.24 19.15
C TYR A 212 -1.19 -14.58 19.13
N THR A 213 -0.55 -14.46 17.98
CA THR A 213 0.89 -14.64 17.87
C THR A 213 1.59 -13.43 18.48
N VAL A 214 2.57 -13.68 19.36
CA VAL A 214 3.36 -12.63 20.06
C VAL A 214 4.79 -12.59 19.56
N ASP A 215 5.33 -13.74 19.12
CA ASP A 215 6.66 -13.87 18.55
C ASP A 215 6.72 -15.07 17.60
N HIS A 216 7.75 -15.15 16.78
CA HIS A 216 7.93 -16.25 15.85
C HIS A 216 9.41 -16.50 15.56
N ASN A 217 9.72 -17.72 15.15
CA ASN A 217 11.05 -18.10 14.69
C ASN A 217 11.03 -18.29 13.16
N TRP A 218 11.85 -17.50 12.47
CA TRP A 218 11.99 -17.54 11.01
C TRP A 218 13.17 -18.42 10.64
N ASP A 219 12.94 -19.40 9.78
CA ASP A 219 13.99 -20.24 9.22
C ASP A 219 14.42 -19.69 7.85
N GLU A 220 15.68 -19.23 7.76
CA GLU A 220 16.22 -18.66 6.53
C GLU A 220 16.44 -19.68 5.43
N GLU A 221 16.67 -20.96 5.77
CA GLU A 221 16.89 -22.03 4.79
C GLU A 221 15.57 -22.49 4.16
N LEU A 222 14.52 -22.59 4.99
CA LEU A 222 13.19 -23.01 4.54
C LEU A 222 12.37 -21.82 4.00
N GLN A 223 12.75 -20.57 4.27
CA GLN A 223 12.00 -19.36 3.92
C GLN A 223 10.57 -19.39 4.48
N GLU A 224 10.40 -19.93 5.69
CA GLU A 224 9.10 -20.03 6.37
C GLU A 224 9.22 -19.83 7.88
N VAL A 225 8.09 -19.52 8.52
CA VAL A 225 7.99 -19.44 9.99
C VAL A 225 7.78 -20.86 10.52
N THR A 226 8.69 -21.33 11.35
CA THR A 226 8.68 -22.68 11.89
C THR A 226 7.95 -22.80 13.22
N GLU A 227 7.97 -21.75 14.02
CA GLU A 227 7.39 -21.74 15.36
C GLU A 227 6.76 -20.39 15.67
N TYR A 228 5.67 -20.40 16.48
CA TYR A 228 5.03 -19.21 17.00
C TYR A 228 4.93 -19.28 18.52
N ASP A 229 5.29 -18.19 19.18
CA ASP A 229 4.85 -17.92 20.54
C ASP A 229 3.43 -17.35 20.50
N ILE A 230 2.51 -17.93 21.25
CA ILE A 230 1.10 -17.56 21.20
C ILE A 230 0.58 -17.11 22.57
N ARG A 231 -0.32 -16.12 22.57
CA ARG A 231 -1.00 -15.60 23.75
C ARG A 231 -2.49 -15.87 23.64
N PHE A 232 -3.05 -16.51 24.63
CA PHE A 232 -4.49 -16.73 24.75
C PHE A 232 -5.20 -15.48 25.30
N ARG A 233 -6.54 -15.46 25.19
CA ARG A 233 -7.38 -14.35 25.69
C ARG A 233 -7.28 -14.12 27.19
N ASP A 234 -6.96 -15.13 27.98
CA ASP A 234 -6.75 -15.07 29.43
C ASP A 234 -5.37 -14.48 29.81
N GLY A 235 -4.54 -14.15 28.84
CA GLY A 235 -3.20 -13.63 29.04
C GLY A 235 -2.10 -14.69 29.16
N THR A 236 -2.45 -15.99 29.16
CA THR A 236 -1.47 -17.08 29.18
C THR A 236 -0.65 -17.08 27.89
N VAL A 237 0.67 -17.19 28.03
CA VAL A 237 1.60 -17.27 26.89
C VAL A 237 2.17 -18.67 26.81
N LYS A 238 2.02 -19.31 25.64
CA LYS A 238 2.69 -20.56 25.31
C LYS A 238 3.83 -20.27 24.35
N ARG A 239 5.02 -20.72 24.72
CA ARG A 239 6.25 -20.63 23.91
C ARG A 239 6.59 -22.01 23.39
N ASN A 240 6.87 -22.09 22.10
CA ASN A 240 7.36 -23.32 21.48
C ASN A 240 8.84 -23.18 21.16
#